data_f7c73d98b184c21be2d12ace3ef1f504
#
_entry.id   f7c73d98b184c21be2d12ace3ef1f504
#
_cell.length_a   1.000
_cell.length_b   1.000
_cell.length_c   1.000
_cell.angle_alpha   90.00
_cell.angle_beta   90.00
_cell.angle_gamma   90.00
#
_symmetry.space_group_name_H-M   'P 1'
#
loop_
_entity.id
_entity.type
_entity.pdbx_description
1 polymer ?
#
loop_
_entity_poly.entity_id
_entity_poly.type
_entity_poly.pdbx_seq_one_letter_code
_entity_poly.pdbx_strand_id
1 'polypeptide(L)'
;MIFVGIDWSEDHHDACIVDGDGRVLAKGRVPEGVDGVGKLHEMVAAHAEDPSQVTVGIELDRGLLVGALVASGYAVHAINP
;
A
#
# COMPACT_ATOMS: atom_id res chain seq x y z
N MET A 1 -3.17 14.19 2.00
CA MET A 1 -2.28 13.17 1.42
C MET A 1 -2.05 12.07 2.43
N ILE A 2 -2.07 10.83 2.00
CA ILE A 2 -1.76 9.70 2.86
C ILE A 2 -0.60 8.90 2.30
N PHE A 3 0.11 8.24 3.20
CA PHE A 3 1.26 7.39 2.87
C PHE A 3 0.98 5.97 3.32
N VAL A 4 1.29 5.01 2.46
CA VAL A 4 1.15 3.59 2.76
C VAL A 4 2.53 2.97 2.74
N GLY A 5 2.96 2.41 3.87
CA GLY A 5 4.19 1.64 3.95
C GLY A 5 3.86 0.16 3.90
N ILE A 6 4.54 -0.58 3.05
CA ILE A 6 4.30 -2.02 2.90
C ILE A 6 5.60 -2.77 3.18
N ASP A 7 5.55 -3.67 4.16
CA ASP A 7 6.61 -4.61 4.46
C ASP A 7 6.28 -5.93 3.78
N TRP A 8 7.00 -6.24 2.71
CA TRP A 8 6.73 -7.40 1.87
C TRP A 8 7.30 -8.68 2.47
N SER A 9 6.56 -9.76 2.31
CA SER A 9 6.96 -11.10 2.72
C SER A 9 6.39 -12.11 1.72
N GLU A 10 6.80 -13.37 1.75
CA GLU A 10 6.38 -14.34 0.74
C GLU A 10 4.89 -14.65 0.76
N ASP A 11 4.31 -14.79 1.95
CA ASP A 11 2.94 -15.25 2.11
C ASP A 11 1.97 -14.13 2.45
N HIS A 12 2.46 -13.02 2.95
CA HIS A 12 1.64 -11.90 3.40
C HIS A 12 2.46 -10.61 3.40
N HIS A 13 1.76 -9.50 3.51
CA HIS A 13 2.39 -8.18 3.58
C HIS A 13 1.77 -7.40 4.73
N ASP A 14 2.60 -6.67 5.45
CA ASP A 14 2.13 -5.78 6.51
C ASP A 14 2.04 -4.36 5.96
N ALA A 15 0.85 -3.76 6.05
CA ALA A 15 0.59 -2.42 5.56
C ALA A 15 0.32 -1.47 6.74
N CYS A 16 0.88 -0.27 6.64
CA CYS A 16 0.64 0.79 7.60
C CYS A 16 0.26 2.05 6.84
N ILE A 17 -0.88 2.64 7.17
CA ILE A 17 -1.39 3.85 6.53
C ILE A 17 -1.25 5.01 7.51
N VAL A 18 -0.55 6.06 7.08
CA VAL A 18 -0.34 7.26 7.90
C VAL A 18 -0.79 8.51 7.15
N ASP A 19 -1.17 9.54 7.89
CA ASP A 19 -1.50 10.83 7.31
C ASP A 19 -0.26 11.71 7.13
N GLY A 20 -0.44 12.92 6.62
CA GLY A 20 0.66 13.86 6.38
C GLY A 20 1.38 14.33 7.64
N ASP A 21 0.78 14.15 8.81
CA ASP A 21 1.38 14.49 10.10
C ASP A 21 2.09 13.31 10.76
N GLY A 22 2.11 12.16 10.08
CA GLY A 22 2.74 10.94 10.61
C GLY A 22 1.85 10.13 11.54
N ARG A 23 0.57 10.48 11.66
CA ARG A 23 -0.37 9.76 12.51
C ARG A 23 -0.81 8.46 11.82
N VAL A 24 -0.75 7.35 12.55
CA VAL A 24 -1.20 6.06 12.03
C VAL A 24 -2.72 6.03 11.94
N LEU A 25 -3.23 5.85 10.73
CA LEU A 25 -4.67 5.76 10.47
C LEU A 25 -5.16 4.31 10.48
N ALA A 26 -4.34 3.38 9.99
CA ALA A 26 -4.69 1.97 9.95
C ALA A 26 -3.43 1.11 9.82
N LYS A 27 -3.52 -0.12 10.33
CA LYS A 27 -2.51 -1.17 10.12
C LYS A 27 -3.23 -2.46 9.82
N GLY A 28 -2.64 -3.30 8.99
CA GLY A 28 -3.22 -4.60 8.71
C GLY A 28 -2.27 -5.48 7.95
N ARG A 29 -2.52 -6.78 8.04
CA ARG A 29 -1.82 -7.80 7.28
C ARG A 29 -2.72 -8.26 6.14
N VAL A 30 -2.18 -8.28 4.93
CA VAL A 30 -2.88 -8.75 3.75
C VAL A 30 -2.14 -9.94 3.15
N PRO A 31 -2.88 -10.95 2.64
CA PRO A 31 -2.23 -12.10 2.02
C PRO A 31 -1.62 -11.73 0.67
N GLU A 32 -0.72 -12.56 0.19
CA GLU A 32 -0.21 -12.45 -1.17
C GLU A 32 -1.34 -12.73 -2.17
N GLY A 33 -1.30 -12.07 -3.32
CA GLY A 33 -2.21 -12.32 -4.43
C GLY A 33 -3.36 -11.34 -4.53
N VAL A 34 -4.35 -11.70 -5.34
CA VAL A 34 -5.48 -10.82 -5.69
C VAL A 34 -6.31 -10.41 -4.48
N ASP A 35 -6.56 -11.35 -3.57
CA ASP A 35 -7.33 -11.06 -2.35
C ASP A 35 -6.62 -10.03 -1.46
N GLY A 36 -5.30 -10.14 -1.36
CA GLY A 36 -4.50 -9.19 -0.60
C GLY A 36 -4.52 -7.80 -1.20
N VAL A 37 -4.43 -7.71 -2.53
CA VAL A 37 -4.53 -6.44 -3.24
C VAL A 37 -5.90 -5.79 -2.98
N GLY A 38 -6.97 -6.57 -3.04
CA GLY A 38 -8.32 -6.08 -2.77
C GLY A 38 -8.47 -5.56 -1.35
N LYS A 39 -7.93 -6.27 -0.36
CA LYS A 39 -7.96 -5.82 1.04
C LYS A 39 -7.18 -4.54 1.25
N LEU A 40 -6.02 -4.41 0.60
CA LEU A 40 -5.23 -3.20 0.66
C LEU A 40 -5.98 -2.01 0.08
N HIS A 41 -6.65 -2.20 -1.07
CA HIS A 41 -7.50 -1.16 -1.66
C HIS A 41 -8.61 -0.73 -0.72
N GLU A 42 -9.27 -1.66 -0.05
CA GLU A 42 -10.33 -1.34 0.92
C GLU A 42 -9.79 -0.50 2.07
N MET A 43 -8.62 -0.86 2.60
CA MET A 43 -7.99 -0.11 3.68
C MET A 43 -7.66 1.32 3.24
N VAL A 44 -7.09 1.47 2.06
CA VAL A 44 -6.70 2.78 1.52
C VAL A 44 -7.94 3.62 1.21
N ALA A 45 -8.97 3.03 0.61
CA ALA A 45 -10.19 3.72 0.23
C ALA A 45 -10.95 4.28 1.44
N ALA A 46 -10.78 3.69 2.61
CA ALA A 46 -11.38 4.20 3.84
C ALA A 46 -10.79 5.56 4.27
N HIS A 47 -9.62 5.92 3.76
CA HIS A 47 -8.89 7.13 4.17
C HIS A 47 -8.54 8.07 3.03
N ALA A 48 -8.81 7.71 1.78
CA ALA A 48 -8.53 8.55 0.61
C ALA A 48 -9.61 8.39 -0.44
N GLU A 49 -10.08 9.50 -0.98
CA GLU A 49 -11.12 9.50 -2.03
C GLU A 49 -10.54 9.22 -3.41
N ASP A 50 -9.28 9.58 -3.63
CA ASP A 50 -8.65 9.54 -4.94
C ASP A 50 -7.26 8.91 -4.83
N PRO A 51 -6.89 7.99 -5.73
CA PRO A 51 -5.54 7.39 -5.73
C PRO A 51 -4.42 8.41 -5.85
N SER A 52 -4.65 9.57 -6.46
CA SER A 52 -3.64 10.62 -6.55
C SER A 52 -3.23 11.19 -5.20
N GLN A 53 -4.03 10.96 -4.16
CA GLN A 53 -3.73 11.40 -2.79
C GLN A 53 -2.89 10.40 -2.02
N VAL A 54 -2.57 9.27 -2.65
CA VAL A 54 -1.91 8.13 -1.98
C VAL A 54 -0.51 7.93 -2.54
N THR A 55 0.47 7.90 -1.65
CA THR A 55 1.84 7.52 -1.97
C THR A 55 2.15 6.20 -1.26
N VAL A 56 2.65 5.22 -2.00
CA VAL A 56 2.98 3.90 -1.46
C VAL A 56 4.49 3.72 -1.48
N GLY A 57 5.05 3.34 -0.33
CA GLY A 57 6.44 2.93 -0.23
C GLY A 57 6.52 1.42 -0.01
N ILE A 58 7.30 0.73 -0.82
CA ILE A 58 7.46 -0.72 -0.73
C ILE A 58 8.91 -1.11 -1.01
N GLU A 59 9.42 -2.11 -0.30
CA GLU A 59 10.79 -2.58 -0.46
C GLU A 59 11.02 -3.31 -1.78
N LEU A 60 9.96 -3.81 -2.40
CA LEU A 60 10.02 -4.55 -3.66
C LEU A 60 9.54 -3.65 -4.80
N ASP A 61 10.31 -3.59 -5.89
CA ASP A 61 10.02 -2.71 -7.02
C ASP A 61 9.28 -3.42 -8.17
N ARG A 62 8.94 -4.68 -8.01
CA ARG A 62 8.29 -5.49 -9.06
C ARG A 62 7.43 -6.58 -8.41
N GLY A 63 6.62 -7.23 -9.25
CA GLY A 63 5.75 -8.32 -8.85
C GLY A 63 4.28 -7.95 -8.98
N LEU A 64 3.40 -8.89 -8.65
CA LEU A 64 1.97 -8.71 -8.79
C LEU A 64 1.43 -7.52 -8.00
N LEU A 65 1.86 -7.40 -6.75
CA LEU A 65 1.37 -6.32 -5.87
C LEU A 65 1.78 -4.95 -6.40
N VAL A 66 3.04 -4.78 -6.77
CA VAL A 66 3.53 -3.50 -7.30
C VAL A 66 2.80 -3.13 -8.59
N GLY A 67 2.67 -4.09 -9.51
CA GLY A 67 1.96 -3.86 -10.77
C GLY A 67 0.51 -3.46 -10.55
N ALA A 68 -0.18 -4.12 -9.62
CA ALA A 68 -1.56 -3.80 -9.30
C ALA A 68 -1.70 -2.39 -8.68
N LEU A 69 -0.79 -2.01 -7.81
CA LEU A 69 -0.81 -0.67 -7.19
C LEU A 69 -0.57 0.43 -8.21
N VAL A 70 0.40 0.24 -9.11
CA VAL A 70 0.67 1.20 -10.19
C VAL A 70 -0.54 1.32 -11.12
N ALA A 71 -1.13 0.18 -11.51
CA ALA A 71 -2.30 0.16 -12.40
C ALA A 71 -3.51 0.84 -11.75
N SER A 72 -3.59 0.86 -10.43
CA SER A 72 -4.67 1.51 -9.69
C SER A 72 -4.50 3.03 -9.56
N GLY A 73 -3.38 3.57 -10.03
CA GLY A 73 -3.14 5.01 -10.01
C GLY A 73 -2.40 5.53 -8.81
N TYR A 74 -1.91 4.67 -7.91
CA TYR A 74 -1.10 5.09 -6.79
C TYR A 74 0.31 5.49 -7.24
N ALA A 75 0.89 6.48 -6.57
CA ALA A 75 2.31 6.77 -6.71
C ALA A 75 3.09 5.76 -5.88
N VAL A 76 3.83 4.87 -6.55
CA VAL A 76 4.56 3.78 -5.89
C VAL A 76 6.05 4.06 -5.94
N HIS A 77 6.72 4.03 -4.79
CA HIS A 77 8.16 4.24 -4.67
C HIS A 77 8.81 2.99 -4.08
N ALA A 78 9.80 2.47 -4.79
CA ALA A 78 10.63 1.40 -4.29
C ALA A 78 11.58 1.96 -3.22
N ILE A 79 11.61 1.31 -2.07
CA ILE A 79 12.46 1.73 -0.95
C ILE A 79 13.56 0.69 -0.79
N ASN A 80 14.81 1.13 -0.86
CA ASN A 80 15.95 0.26 -0.56
C ASN A 80 16.21 0.33 0.95
N PRO A 81 16.23 -0.83 1.61
CA PRO A 81 16.50 -0.88 3.05
C PRO A 81 17.94 -0.47 3.38
#